data_eaa09d3c2371d6c6905b92ff35a3ec00
#
_entry.id   eaa09d3c2371d6c6905b92ff35a3ec00
#
_cell.length_a   1.000
_cell.length_b   1.000
_cell.length_c   1.000
_cell.angle_alpha   90.00
_cell.angle_beta   90.00
_cell.angle_gamma   90.00
#
_symmetry.space_group_name_H-M   'P 1'
#
loop_
_entity.id
_entity.type
_entity.pdbx_description
1 polymer ?
#
loop_
_entity_poly.entity_id
_entity_poly.type
_entity_poly.pdbx_seq_one_letter_code
_entity_poly.pdbx_strand_id
1 'polypeptide(L)'
;MTNPTPIADTATATDTDAFELYDRRVEVVESERPFIMHVKKGDYFDVIGGRVVLPKDNPSFSLYGLLAVLPFIPAKQRPTHPNDWMTSDCLVASTDPGCGARFRITRLGKRTLHHADFSVVPLGETNA
;
A
#
# COMPACT_ATOMS: atom_id res chain seq x y z
N MET A 1 -5.49 11.13 -4.65
CA MET A 1 -4.75 10.63 -5.54
C MET A 1 -5.45 10.18 -6.69
N THR A 2 -5.04 10.44 -7.77
CA THR A 2 -5.72 10.14 -8.86
C THR A 2 -5.34 8.95 -9.42
N ASN A 3 -6.19 8.27 -9.89
CA ASN A 3 -6.00 7.16 -10.53
C ASN A 3 -5.93 7.35 -11.86
N PRO A 4 -5.09 6.85 -12.39
CA PRO A 4 -4.90 7.01 -13.71
C PRO A 4 -5.84 6.38 -14.47
N THR A 5 -6.08 5.96 -14.62
CA THR A 5 -6.86 5.48 -15.32
C THR A 5 -6.82 5.16 -16.37
N PRO A 6 -6.72 4.94 -16.71
CA PRO A 6 -6.93 4.63 -17.64
C PRO A 6 -6.87 4.27 -18.72
N ILE A 7 -6.47 4.19 -19.14
CA ILE A 7 -6.25 3.88 -20.25
C ILE A 7 -6.51 2.69 -20.57
N ALA A 8 -6.33 2.01 -19.82
CA ALA A 8 -6.46 0.79 -20.09
C ALA A 8 -7.56 0.39 -20.78
N ASP A 9 -8.47 0.90 -20.55
CA ASP A 9 -9.57 0.48 -21.18
C ASP A 9 -9.39 0.29 -22.52
N THR A 10 -8.57 0.80 -23.05
CA THR A 10 -8.52 0.66 -24.38
C THR A 10 -7.84 -0.51 -24.73
N ALA A 11 -7.20 -1.10 -23.96
CA ALA A 11 -6.44 -2.07 -24.41
C ALA A 11 -6.96 -3.30 -24.46
N THR A 12 -7.50 -3.64 -25.21
CA THR A 12 -7.98 -4.88 -25.34
C THR A 12 -6.93 -5.89 -25.35
N ALA A 13 -5.97 -5.83 -26.14
CA ALA A 13 -5.04 -6.90 -26.24
C ALA A 13 -4.22 -7.01 -25.01
N THR A 14 -3.91 -5.91 -24.40
CA THR A 14 -3.09 -5.99 -23.24
C THR A 14 -3.91 -6.29 -22.02
N ASP A 15 -5.18 -6.33 -22.10
CA ASP A 15 -5.98 -6.63 -20.94
C ASP A 15 -5.79 -8.04 -20.46
N THR A 16 -5.20 -8.91 -21.26
CA THR A 16 -4.97 -10.28 -20.83
C THR A 16 -3.94 -10.37 -19.71
N ASP A 17 -3.16 -9.35 -19.51
CA ASP A 17 -2.22 -9.34 -18.40
C ASP A 17 -2.60 -8.30 -17.35
N ALA A 18 -3.81 -7.82 -17.38
CA ALA A 18 -4.26 -6.79 -16.43
C ALA A 18 -4.59 -7.39 -15.07
N PHE A 19 -4.34 -6.63 -14.03
CA PHE A 19 -4.75 -6.99 -12.69
C PHE A 19 -5.00 -5.71 -11.91
N GLU A 20 -5.65 -5.83 -10.76
CA GLU A 20 -6.03 -4.66 -9.99
C GLU A 20 -5.41 -4.68 -8.62
N LEU A 21 -4.99 -3.51 -8.16
CA LEU A 21 -4.54 -3.31 -6.80
C LEU A 21 -5.28 -2.10 -6.24
N TYR A 22 -5.48 -2.10 -4.93
CA TYR A 22 -5.95 -0.90 -4.25
C TYR A 22 -4.75 -0.05 -3.90
N ASP A 23 -4.89 1.25 -4.09
CA ASP A 23 -3.95 2.17 -3.48
C ASP A 23 -4.21 2.17 -1.98
N ARG A 24 -3.18 2.30 -1.19
CA ARG A 24 -3.29 2.33 0.25
C ARG A 24 -2.59 3.55 0.80
N ARG A 25 -3.12 4.07 1.90
CA ARG A 25 -2.43 5.12 2.66
C ARG A 25 -2.10 4.57 4.04
N VAL A 26 -0.85 4.71 4.44
CA VAL A 26 -0.40 4.33 5.77
C VAL A 26 -0.16 5.60 6.54
N GLU A 27 -0.90 5.79 7.61
CA GLU A 27 -0.84 7.03 8.37
C GLU A 27 -0.59 6.74 9.85
N VAL A 28 0.25 7.53 10.48
CA VAL A 28 0.46 7.46 11.91
C VAL A 28 -0.74 8.11 12.57
N VAL A 29 -1.58 7.33 13.21
CA VAL A 29 -2.78 7.84 13.85
C VAL A 29 -2.62 8.04 15.35
N GLU A 30 -1.60 7.42 15.95
CA GLU A 30 -1.26 7.64 17.36
C GLU A 30 0.25 7.59 17.49
N SER A 31 0.79 8.41 18.38
CA SER A 31 2.20 8.37 18.70
C SER A 31 2.36 8.94 20.11
N GLU A 32 2.70 8.09 21.07
CA GLU A 32 2.84 8.52 22.45
C GLU A 32 4.14 9.26 22.68
N ARG A 33 5.17 8.89 21.97
CA ARG A 33 6.48 9.51 22.10
C ARG A 33 7.04 9.84 20.72
N PRO A 34 6.57 10.92 20.12
CA PRO A 34 6.90 11.20 18.71
C PRO A 34 8.38 11.46 18.43
N PHE A 35 9.17 11.71 19.47
CA PHE A 35 10.60 11.89 19.28
C PHE A 35 11.35 10.56 19.19
N ILE A 36 10.69 9.44 19.50
CA ILE A 36 11.32 8.15 19.37
C ILE A 36 11.02 7.63 17.97
N MET A 37 12.05 7.24 17.26
CA MET A 37 11.97 6.70 15.91
C MET A 37 11.35 7.69 14.91
N HIS A 38 11.27 8.94 15.28
CA HIS A 38 10.77 10.00 14.41
C HIS A 38 9.41 9.68 13.80
N VAL A 39 8.49 9.20 14.62
CA VAL A 39 7.16 8.82 14.17
C VAL A 39 6.17 9.79 14.78
N LYS A 40 5.64 10.69 13.98
CA LYS A 40 4.72 11.72 14.46
C LYS A 40 3.32 11.47 13.93
N LYS A 41 2.33 11.72 14.75
CA LYS A 41 0.94 11.63 14.32
C LYS A 41 0.72 12.51 13.09
N GLY A 42 0.10 11.95 12.09
CA GLY A 42 -0.17 12.63 10.85
C GLY A 42 0.84 12.35 9.75
N ASP A 43 2.00 11.79 10.08
CA ASP A 43 2.93 11.36 9.03
C ASP A 43 2.27 10.26 8.23
N TYR A 44 2.48 10.27 6.93
CA TYR A 44 1.91 9.22 6.10
C TYR A 44 2.72 9.00 4.83
N PHE A 45 2.46 7.87 4.19
CA PHE A 45 2.90 7.63 2.83
C PHE A 45 1.80 6.85 2.10
N ASP A 46 1.83 6.91 0.79
CA ASP A 46 0.90 6.16 -0.03
C ASP A 46 1.62 5.03 -0.73
N VAL A 47 0.91 3.94 -0.96
CA VAL A 47 1.42 2.83 -1.75
C VAL A 47 0.57 2.75 -2.99
N ILE A 48 1.20 2.96 -4.13
CA ILE A 48 0.53 3.02 -5.41
C ILE A 48 1.21 2.03 -6.33
N GLY A 49 0.50 1.00 -6.71
CA GLY A 49 1.12 -0.10 -7.43
C GLY A 49 2.20 -0.70 -6.56
N GLY A 50 3.39 -0.79 -7.06
CA GLY A 50 4.52 -1.32 -6.30
C GLY A 50 5.40 -0.22 -5.72
N ARG A 51 4.90 1.00 -5.56
CA ARG A 51 5.74 2.13 -5.19
C ARG A 51 5.27 2.78 -3.90
N VAL A 52 6.24 3.25 -3.12
CA VAL A 52 6.00 4.07 -1.95
C VAL A 52 6.09 5.52 -2.40
N VAL A 53 5.05 6.30 -2.14
CA VAL A 53 4.99 7.70 -2.54
C VAL A 53 4.85 8.55 -1.31
N LEU A 54 5.78 9.48 -1.13
CA LEU A 54 5.81 10.35 0.03
C LEU A 54 5.20 11.71 -0.31
N PRO A 55 4.57 12.38 0.66
CA PRO A 55 4.04 13.72 0.40
C PRO A 55 5.17 14.70 0.11
N LYS A 56 4.90 15.68 -0.73
CA LYS A 56 5.93 16.63 -1.14
C LYS A 56 6.41 17.48 0.02
N ASP A 57 5.51 17.82 0.93
CA ASP A 57 5.86 18.70 2.04
C ASP A 57 6.41 17.92 3.23
N ASN A 58 6.45 16.62 3.17
CA ASN A 58 7.03 15.81 4.23
C ASN A 58 7.59 14.54 3.57
N PRO A 59 8.70 14.65 2.84
CA PRO A 59 9.17 13.55 1.98
C PRO A 59 10.03 12.53 2.73
N SER A 60 9.63 12.17 3.92
CA SER A 60 10.32 11.14 4.68
C SER A 60 9.35 10.38 5.56
N PHE A 61 9.74 9.20 5.96
CA PHE A 61 8.94 8.38 6.85
C PHE A 61 9.89 7.48 7.62
N SER A 62 9.53 7.15 8.85
CA SER A 62 10.36 6.29 9.69
C SER A 62 10.60 4.95 9.02
N LEU A 63 11.87 4.56 8.92
CA LEU A 63 12.21 3.24 8.40
C LEU A 63 11.57 2.14 9.22
N TYR A 64 11.57 2.30 10.54
CA TYR A 64 11.02 1.26 11.43
C TYR A 64 9.51 1.24 11.35
N GLY A 65 8.88 2.39 11.13
CA GLY A 65 7.45 2.43 10.86
C GLY A 65 7.10 1.71 9.57
N LEU A 66 7.91 1.91 8.55
CA LEU A 66 7.72 1.22 7.28
C LEU A 66 7.85 -0.29 7.47
N LEU A 67 8.85 -0.73 8.21
CA LEU A 67 9.04 -2.16 8.46
C LEU A 67 7.87 -2.78 9.20
N ALA A 68 7.24 -2.03 10.08
CA ALA A 68 6.11 -2.54 10.85
C ALA A 68 4.92 -2.88 9.96
N VAL A 69 4.72 -2.12 8.89
CA VAL A 69 3.54 -2.28 8.05
C VAL A 69 3.80 -3.07 6.78
N LEU A 70 5.05 -3.19 6.35
CA LEU A 70 5.36 -3.85 5.09
C LEU A 70 4.78 -5.25 4.96
N PRO A 71 4.80 -6.09 5.98
CA PRO A 71 4.28 -7.45 5.82
C PRO A 71 2.80 -7.50 5.44
N PHE A 72 2.05 -6.44 5.72
CA PHE A 72 0.61 -6.46 5.48
C PHE A 72 0.23 -5.77 4.17
N ILE A 73 1.08 -4.88 3.66
CA ILE A 73 0.69 -4.04 2.56
C ILE A 73 0.37 -4.80 1.28
N PRO A 74 1.20 -5.73 0.81
CA PRO A 74 0.89 -6.38 -0.46
C PRO A 74 -0.41 -7.16 -0.43
N ALA A 75 -0.73 -7.79 0.69
CA ALA A 75 -1.99 -8.51 0.81
C ALA A 75 -3.17 -7.53 0.85
N LYS A 76 -3.00 -6.42 1.53
CA LYS A 76 -4.08 -5.43 1.64
C LYS A 76 -4.32 -4.67 0.35
N GLN A 77 -3.38 -4.68 -0.57
CA GLN A 77 -3.58 -4.06 -1.86
C GLN A 77 -4.42 -4.92 -2.79
N ARG A 78 -4.52 -6.20 -2.53
CA ARG A 78 -5.23 -7.12 -3.42
C ARG A 78 -6.66 -7.31 -2.98
N PRO A 79 -7.57 -7.57 -3.91
CA PRO A 79 -8.93 -7.96 -3.53
C PRO A 79 -8.86 -9.24 -2.70
N THR A 80 -9.53 -9.22 -1.57
CA THR A 80 -9.52 -10.35 -0.66
C THR A 80 -10.94 -10.70 -0.27
N HIS A 81 -11.11 -11.87 0.31
CA HIS A 81 -12.43 -12.30 0.77
C HIS A 81 -12.96 -11.30 1.78
N PRO A 82 -14.24 -10.96 1.74
CA PRO A 82 -14.78 -9.95 2.66
C PRO A 82 -14.58 -10.27 4.13
N ASN A 83 -14.44 -11.54 4.47
CA ASN A 83 -14.23 -11.93 5.86
C ASN A 83 -12.74 -11.99 6.25
N ASP A 84 -11.86 -11.71 5.31
CA ASP A 84 -10.43 -11.69 5.61
C ASP A 84 -10.09 -10.33 6.18
N TRP A 85 -9.42 -10.30 7.32
CA TRP A 85 -9.10 -9.02 7.96
C TRP A 85 -8.17 -8.16 7.09
N MET A 86 -7.49 -8.76 6.12
CA MET A 86 -6.70 -8.00 5.16
C MET A 86 -7.57 -7.04 4.34
N THR A 87 -8.88 -7.26 4.30
CA THR A 87 -9.80 -6.35 3.62
C THR A 87 -10.00 -5.07 4.41
N SER A 88 -9.81 -5.10 5.72
CA SER A 88 -10.15 -3.99 6.59
C SER A 88 -9.09 -2.90 6.61
N ASP A 89 -9.49 -1.72 7.06
CA ASP A 89 -8.56 -0.63 7.34
C ASP A 89 -8.09 -0.79 8.78
N CYS A 90 -7.16 -1.68 9.01
CA CYS A 90 -6.76 -2.04 10.35
C CYS A 90 -5.64 -1.18 10.89
N LEU A 91 -5.45 -1.26 12.20
CA LEU A 91 -4.31 -0.62 12.85
C LEU A 91 -3.18 -1.62 13.01
N VAL A 92 -1.97 -1.15 12.86
CA VAL A 92 -0.76 -1.94 13.08
C VAL A 92 0.10 -1.20 14.09
N ALA A 93 0.62 -1.90 15.07
CA ALA A 93 1.46 -1.29 16.09
C ALA A 93 2.91 -1.19 15.61
N SER A 94 3.61 -0.20 16.18
CA SER A 94 5.05 -0.07 15.95
C SER A 94 5.80 -1.30 16.44
N THR A 95 6.95 -1.53 15.84
CA THR A 95 7.83 -2.62 16.26
C THR A 95 8.45 -2.35 17.63
N ASP A 96 8.44 -1.11 18.07
CA ASP A 96 8.94 -0.77 19.40
C ASP A 96 7.76 -0.31 20.26
N PRO A 97 7.34 -1.12 21.23
CA PRO A 97 6.24 -0.71 22.09
C PRO A 97 6.51 0.60 22.81
N GLY A 98 7.80 0.93 23.03
CA GLY A 98 8.16 2.16 23.73
C GLY A 98 7.78 3.43 23.00
N CYS A 99 7.64 3.39 21.67
CA CYS A 99 7.28 4.60 20.95
C CYS A 99 5.76 4.79 20.91
N GLY A 100 5.00 3.75 21.12
CA GLY A 100 3.54 3.84 21.20
C GLY A 100 2.86 4.27 19.90
N ALA A 101 3.53 4.11 18.78
CA ALA A 101 2.93 4.51 17.52
C ALA A 101 2.00 3.44 16.97
N ARG A 102 0.93 3.89 16.34
CA ARG A 102 0.00 3.01 15.63
C ARG A 102 -0.27 3.58 14.25
N PHE A 103 -0.33 2.70 13.29
CA PHE A 103 -0.48 3.06 11.88
C PHE A 103 -1.81 2.51 11.37
N ARG A 104 -2.54 3.35 10.64
CA ARG A 104 -3.74 2.87 9.95
C ARG A 104 -3.41 2.66 8.49
N ILE A 105 -3.78 1.51 7.95
CA ILE A 105 -3.60 1.22 6.53
C ILE A 105 -4.97 1.34 5.88
N THR A 106 -5.21 2.48 5.25
CA THR A 106 -6.51 2.80 4.70
C THR A 106 -6.57 2.45 3.22
N ARG A 107 -7.68 1.86 2.80
CA ARG A 107 -7.90 1.54 1.40
C ARG A 107 -8.34 2.80 0.66
N LEU A 108 -7.68 3.08 -0.44
CA LEU A 108 -8.06 4.18 -1.33
C LEU A 108 -8.74 3.59 -2.57
N GLY A 109 -8.48 4.10 -3.72
CA GLY A 109 -9.10 3.65 -4.93
C GLY A 109 -8.45 2.41 -5.54
N LYS A 110 -9.15 1.79 -6.47
CA LYS A 110 -8.65 0.63 -7.17
C LYS A 110 -7.98 1.09 -8.46
N ARG A 111 -6.88 0.44 -8.81
CA ARG A 111 -6.09 0.81 -9.97
C ARG A 111 -5.83 -0.42 -10.82
N THR A 112 -5.95 -0.27 -12.14
CA THR A 112 -5.63 -1.34 -13.06
C THR A 112 -4.16 -1.22 -13.46
N LEU A 113 -3.47 -2.33 -13.38
CA LEU A 113 -2.06 -2.43 -13.71
C LEU A 113 -1.87 -3.59 -14.66
N HIS A 114 -0.71 -3.70 -15.22
CA HIS A 114 -0.42 -4.79 -16.17
C HIS A 114 0.83 -5.53 -15.71
N HIS A 115 0.82 -6.83 -15.93
CA HIS A 115 1.95 -7.67 -15.53
C HIS A 115 3.27 -7.13 -16.10
N ALA A 116 3.25 -6.66 -17.34
CA ALA A 116 4.46 -6.17 -17.98
C ALA A 116 5.06 -4.95 -17.28
N ASP A 117 4.28 -4.25 -16.47
CA ASP A 117 4.79 -3.12 -15.71
C ASP A 117 5.68 -3.57 -14.56
N PHE A 118 5.61 -4.84 -14.19
CA PHE A 118 6.29 -5.34 -13.00
C PHE A 118 7.35 -6.39 -13.30
N SER A 119 7.18 -7.14 -14.40
CA SER A 119 8.07 -8.27 -14.63
C SER A 119 8.11 -8.64 -16.10
N VAL A 120 9.27 -9.13 -16.52
CA VAL A 120 9.40 -9.72 -17.85
C VAL A 120 9.17 -11.23 -17.81
N VAL A 121 8.96 -11.77 -16.62
CA VAL A 121 8.70 -13.20 -16.49
C VAL A 121 7.32 -13.49 -17.05
N PRO A 122 7.20 -14.39 -18.03
CA PRO A 122 5.90 -14.61 -18.64
C PRO A 122 4.93 -15.28 -17.68
N LEU A 123 3.66 -14.95 -17.82
CA LEU A 123 2.61 -15.65 -17.11
C LEU A 123 2.45 -17.00 -17.77
N GLY A 124 2.60 -18.04 -17.00
CA GLY A 124 2.51 -19.37 -17.55
C GLY A 124 1.08 -19.86 -17.59
N GLU A 125 0.85 -20.86 -18.43
CA GLU A 125 -0.47 -21.41 -18.50
C GLU A 125 -0.83 -22.11 -17.22
N THR A 126 0.18 -22.59 -16.53
CA THR A 126 -0.10 -23.26 -15.28
C THR A 126 -0.53 -22.31 -14.21
N ASN A 127 -0.43 -21.03 -14.44
CA ASN A 127 -0.89 -20.09 -13.45
C ASN A 127 -2.38 -20.01 -13.43
N ALA A 128 -2.98 -20.62 -14.33
CA ALA A 128 -4.43 -20.51 -14.41
C ALA A 128 -5.11 -21.32 -13.33
#